data_a036e8568ba141090aeb57e574adc549
#
_entry.id   a036e8568ba141090aeb57e574adc549
#
_cell.length_a   1.000
_cell.length_b   1.000
_cell.length_c   1.000
_cell.angle_alpha   90.00
_cell.angle_beta   90.00
_cell.angle_gamma   90.00
#
_symmetry.space_group_name_H-M   'P 1'
#
loop_
_entity.id
_entity.type
_entity.pdbx_description
1 polymer ?
#
loop_
_entity_poly.entity_id
_entity_poly.type
_entity_poly.pdbx_seq_one_letter_code
_entity_poly.pdbx_strand_id
1 'polypeptide(L)' 'MSSNNQINVPQAKQAMERFKMECANELGVNLNQGYNGDITARQAGSVGGQMVKKMIESYENSMK' A
#
# COMPACT_ATOMS: atom_id res chain seq x y z
N MET A 1 -15.76 -19.61 -11.27
CA MET A 1 -15.13 -19.53 -11.26
C MET A 1 -14.48 -19.42 -11.05
N SER A 2 -14.42 -19.32 -10.95
CA SER A 2 -13.70 -19.30 -10.78
C SER A 2 -12.88 -19.08 -10.78
N SER A 3 -12.86 -19.48 -10.40
CA SER A 3 -11.61 -19.64 -10.07
C SER A 3 -10.59 -18.93 -10.77
N ASN A 4 -10.66 -18.90 -11.86
CA ASN A 4 -9.76 -18.27 -12.61
C ASN A 4 -9.79 -16.87 -12.42
N ASN A 5 -10.74 -16.40 -11.78
CA ASN A 5 -10.78 -15.03 -11.40
C ASN A 5 -10.11 -14.81 -10.13
N GLN A 6 -9.49 -15.82 -9.58
CA GLN A 6 -8.84 -15.64 -8.34
C GLN A 6 -7.64 -14.79 -8.49
N ILE A 7 -7.44 -13.91 -7.56
CA ILE A 7 -6.25 -13.10 -7.51
C ILE A 7 -5.08 -14.00 -7.21
N ASN A 8 -4.02 -13.84 -7.97
CA ASN A 8 -2.80 -14.55 -7.69
C ASN A 8 -2.19 -13.91 -6.45
N VAL A 9 -2.23 -14.62 -5.33
CA VAL A 9 -1.84 -14.06 -4.05
C VAL A 9 -0.41 -13.52 -4.06
N PRO A 10 0.59 -14.22 -4.62
CA PRO A 10 1.93 -13.65 -4.65
C PRO A 10 2.02 -12.35 -5.43
N GLN A 11 1.31 -12.26 -6.54
CA GLN A 11 1.33 -11.03 -7.33
C GLN A 11 0.60 -9.91 -6.62
N ALA A 12 -0.51 -10.23 -6.00
CA ALA A 12 -1.26 -9.24 -5.25
C ALA A 12 -0.43 -8.72 -4.07
N LYS A 13 0.28 -9.62 -3.42
CA LYS A 13 1.12 -9.24 -2.30
C LYS A 13 2.24 -8.32 -2.75
N GLN A 14 2.85 -8.62 -3.89
CA GLN A 14 3.90 -7.76 -4.42
C GLN A 14 3.36 -6.38 -4.77
N ALA A 15 2.19 -6.33 -5.37
CA ALA A 15 1.60 -5.05 -5.74
C ALA A 15 1.32 -4.21 -4.50
N MET A 16 0.80 -4.84 -3.45
CA MET A 16 0.53 -4.12 -2.21
C MET A 16 1.81 -3.65 -1.55
N GLU A 17 2.87 -4.45 -1.62
CA GLU A 17 4.15 -4.03 -1.05
C GLU A 17 4.70 -2.83 -1.78
N ARG A 18 4.64 -2.82 -3.11
CA ARG A 18 5.10 -1.68 -3.88
C ARG A 18 4.29 -0.45 -3.56
N PHE A 19 2.98 -0.61 -3.46
CA PHE A 19 2.10 0.50 -3.17
C PHE A 19 2.44 1.08 -1.80
N LYS A 20 2.65 0.22 -0.83
CA LYS A 20 3.01 0.64 0.50
C LYS A 20 4.32 1.42 0.49
N MET A 21 5.33 0.91 -0.23
CA MET A 21 6.61 1.58 -0.29
C MET A 21 6.49 2.93 -0.98
N GLU A 22 5.66 3.01 -2.01
CA GLU A 22 5.45 4.25 -2.70
C GLU A 22 4.82 5.30 -1.78
N CYS A 23 3.82 4.89 -1.02
CA CYS A 23 3.17 5.79 -0.09
C CYS A 23 4.14 6.22 1.01
N ALA A 24 4.95 5.30 1.49
CA ALA A 24 5.93 5.62 2.50
C ALA A 24 6.92 6.65 1.97
N ASN A 25 7.38 6.48 0.75
CA ASN A 25 8.30 7.43 0.14
C ASN A 25 7.69 8.81 0.04
N GLU A 26 6.42 8.89 -0.30
CA GLU A 26 5.75 10.18 -0.40
C GLU A 26 5.69 10.90 0.93
N LEU A 27 5.63 10.14 1.99
CA LEU A 27 5.55 10.71 3.33
C LEU A 27 6.92 10.85 4.00
N GLY A 28 7.97 10.41 3.33
CA GLY A 28 9.29 10.47 3.91
C GLY A 28 9.54 9.42 4.97
N VAL A 29 8.75 8.37 4.99
CA VAL A 29 8.93 7.27 5.94
C VAL A 29 9.76 6.19 5.27
N ASN A 30 10.86 5.82 5.91
CA ASN A 30 11.76 4.84 5.33
C ASN A 30 11.42 3.45 5.87
N LEU A 31 10.80 2.64 5.04
CA LEU A 31 10.44 1.27 5.41
C LEU A 31 11.51 0.27 5.03
N ASN A 32 12.61 0.72 4.48
CA ASN A 32 13.67 -0.16 4.02
C ASN A 32 14.70 -0.46 5.08
N GLN A 33 14.33 -0.34 6.31
CA GLN A 33 15.26 -0.57 7.41
C GLN A 33 15.21 -2.01 7.88
N GLY A 34 15.09 -2.93 6.99
CA GLY A 34 15.05 -4.31 7.32
C GLY A 34 13.66 -4.78 7.71
N TYR A 35 13.14 -4.26 8.77
CA TYR A 35 11.79 -4.58 9.17
C TYR A 35 11.22 -3.37 9.88
N ASN A 36 9.94 -3.44 10.19
CA ASN A 36 9.25 -2.25 10.63
C ASN A 36 9.51 -1.85 12.07
N GLY A 37 10.48 -2.49 12.71
CA GLY A 37 10.77 -2.19 14.09
C GLY A 37 11.26 -0.79 14.34
N ASP A 38 11.80 -0.15 13.30
CA ASP A 38 12.37 1.19 13.46
C ASP A 38 11.37 2.30 13.24
N ILE A 39 10.17 2.00 12.83
CA ILE A 39 9.18 3.04 12.61
C ILE A 39 8.18 3.03 13.74
N THR A 40 7.64 4.20 14.04
CA THR A 40 6.67 4.33 15.11
C THR A 40 5.29 3.89 14.61
N ALA A 41 4.41 3.64 15.56
CA ALA A 41 3.03 3.32 15.23
C ALA A 41 2.38 4.47 14.45
N ARG A 42 2.76 5.70 14.78
CA ARG A 42 2.24 6.86 14.08
C ARG A 42 2.67 6.87 12.63
N GLN A 43 3.94 6.57 12.38
CA GLN A 43 4.44 6.54 11.01
C GLN A 43 3.78 5.42 10.22
N ALA A 44 3.63 4.26 10.83
CA ALA A 44 2.96 3.14 10.17
C ALA A 44 1.52 3.50 9.84
N GLY A 45 0.84 4.15 10.78
CA GLY A 45 -0.53 4.59 10.56
C GLY A 45 -0.63 5.63 9.46
N SER A 46 0.36 6.51 9.37
CA SER A 46 0.38 7.52 8.31
C SER A 46 0.50 6.89 6.94
N VAL A 47 1.35 5.87 6.82
CA VAL A 47 1.49 5.18 5.54
C VAL A 47 0.19 4.48 5.17
N GLY A 48 -0.44 3.80 6.14
CA GLY A 48 -1.72 3.15 5.89
C GLY A 48 -2.79 4.13 5.48
N GLY A 49 -2.83 5.29 6.14
CA GLY A 49 -3.79 6.33 5.78
C GLY A 49 -3.56 6.86 4.37
N GLN A 50 -2.30 7.03 3.99
CA GLN A 50 -1.98 7.48 2.65
C GLN A 50 -2.41 6.46 1.61
N MET A 51 -2.23 5.18 1.91
CA MET A 51 -2.67 4.13 1.00
C MET A 51 -4.18 4.20 0.77
N VAL A 52 -4.93 4.36 1.85
CA VAL A 52 -6.40 4.44 1.74
C VAL A 52 -6.79 5.67 0.94
N LYS A 53 -6.16 6.79 1.22
CA LYS A 53 -6.46 8.03 0.50
C LYS A 53 -6.23 7.87 -1.00
N LYS A 54 -5.12 7.27 -1.38
CA LYS A 54 -4.81 7.10 -2.79
C LYS A 54 -5.77 6.13 -3.46
N MET A 55 -6.20 5.10 -2.75
CA MET A 55 -7.17 4.16 -3.30
C MET A 55 -8.50 4.84 -3.53
N ILE A 56 -8.92 5.68 -2.60
CA ILE A 56 -10.18 6.39 -2.75
C ILE A 56 -10.10 7.36 -3.93
N GLU A 57 -9.00 8.09 -4.04
CA GLU A 57 -8.81 9.03 -5.14
C GLU A 57 -8.83 8.31 -6.49
N SER A 58 -8.20 7.16 -6.53
CA SER A 58 -8.18 6.38 -7.76
C SER A 58 -9.58 5.92 -8.15
N TYR A 59 -10.33 5.48 -7.16
CA TYR A 59 -11.70 5.03 -7.40
C TYR A 59 -12.56 6.19 -7.91
N GLU A 60 -12.44 7.34 -7.27
CA GLU A 60 -13.19 8.52 -7.71
C GLU A 60 -12.86 8.92 -9.13
N ASN A 61 -11.57 8.87 -9.46
CA ASN A 61 -11.15 9.23 -10.80
C ASN A 61 -11.70 8.24 -11.84
N SER A 62 -11.81 6.98 -11.48
CA SER A 62 -12.29 5.99 -12.42
C SER A 62 -13.79 6.11 -12.67
N MET A 63 -14.48 6.88 -11.84
CA MET A 63 -15.91 7.08 -11.98
C MET A 63 -16.26 8.28 -12.84
N LYS A 64 -15.29 9.04 -13.27
CA LYS A 64 -15.57 10.23 -14.07
C LYS A 64 -15.82 9.92 -15.53
#